data_3dab2affcf9d5a6bdbc031d9c9c38507
#
_entry.id   3dab2affcf9d5a6bdbc031d9c9c38507
#
_cell.length_a   1.000
_cell.length_b   1.000
_cell.length_c   1.000
_cell.angle_alpha   90.00
_cell.angle_beta   90.00
_cell.angle_gamma   90.00
#
_symmetry.space_group_name_H-M   'P 1'
#
loop_
_entity.id
_entity.type
_entity.pdbx_description
1 polymer ?
#
loop_
_entity_poly.entity_id
_entity_poly.type
_entity_poly.pdbx_seq_one_letter_code
_entity_poly.pdbx_strand_id
1 'polypeptide(L)'
;MADDSKIRQREDLLRLEPFGKNAYEKYALTSLTAYCVFWLNEWNLGTTLENIAVAGHRMFPVKFCMVSWPQFPDLNRINRSVLQMRPKYRNLATSLSAKGVFLNQNGIREAGSLIQRIGAPQFQGENKLPIPAESMRAERGRSSRARSVHPQDLVSAVRKSKLFSIYTKGDVDGAEAIHLIGLLGVYDHTPSSEKKRKLKEFLEAARELNDKEILEFLAWASQQFQRYLDK
;
A
#
# COMPACT_ATOMS: atom_id res chain seq x y z
N MET A 1 -18.35 -21.27 3.35
CA MET A 1 -19.21 -20.08 3.50
C MET A 1 -18.35 -18.90 3.12
N ALA A 2 -18.64 -18.28 1.98
CA ALA A 2 -17.90 -17.15 1.46
C ALA A 2 -18.10 -15.97 2.41
N ASP A 3 -16.99 -15.47 2.94
CA ASP A 3 -16.93 -14.22 3.70
C ASP A 3 -17.16 -13.10 2.68
N ASP A 4 -18.39 -12.64 2.64
CA ASP A 4 -18.83 -11.51 1.84
C ASP A 4 -18.21 -10.25 2.49
N SER A 5 -16.91 -10.02 2.22
CA SER A 5 -16.28 -8.73 2.49
C SER A 5 -17.00 -7.71 1.62
N LYS A 6 -18.08 -7.13 2.16
CA LYS A 6 -18.93 -6.18 1.46
C LYS A 6 -18.06 -5.06 0.91
N ILE A 7 -17.88 -5.04 -0.41
CA ILE A 7 -17.31 -3.89 -1.11
C ILE A 7 -18.20 -2.71 -0.77
N ARG A 8 -17.65 -1.77 0.03
CA ARG A 8 -18.37 -0.56 0.42
C ARG A 8 -18.29 0.48 -0.68
N GLN A 9 -19.32 1.29 -0.77
CA GLN A 9 -19.32 2.45 -1.65
C GLN A 9 -18.74 3.66 -0.92
N ARG A 10 -18.25 4.65 -1.67
CA ARG A 10 -17.64 5.87 -1.11
C ARG A 10 -18.62 6.62 -0.19
N GLU A 11 -19.90 6.58 -0.52
CA GLU A 11 -20.99 7.20 0.22
C GLU A 11 -21.18 6.59 1.62
N ASP A 12 -20.82 5.33 1.81
CA ASP A 12 -20.90 4.67 3.12
C ASP A 12 -19.97 5.32 4.15
N LEU A 13 -18.90 6.00 3.72
CA LEU A 13 -18.04 6.73 4.64
C LEU A 13 -18.79 7.81 5.44
N LEU A 14 -19.86 8.35 4.89
CA LEU A 14 -20.70 9.34 5.57
C LEU A 14 -21.54 8.73 6.70
N ARG A 15 -21.70 7.41 6.70
CA ARG A 15 -22.46 6.64 7.70
C ARG A 15 -21.57 6.11 8.84
N LEU A 16 -20.26 6.36 8.80
CA LEU A 16 -19.35 5.98 9.89
C LEU A 16 -19.77 6.64 11.20
N GLU A 17 -19.80 5.84 12.28
CA GLU A 17 -20.05 6.33 13.63
C GLU A 17 -18.76 6.90 14.25
N PRO A 18 -18.85 8.03 14.97
CA PRO A 18 -17.71 8.58 15.67
C PRO A 18 -17.33 7.72 16.88
N PHE A 19 -16.05 7.51 17.09
CA PHE A 19 -15.54 6.98 18.35
C PHE A 19 -15.71 8.01 19.48
N GLY A 20 -15.89 7.53 20.70
CA GLY A 20 -15.89 8.40 21.88
C GLY A 20 -14.56 9.16 22.00
N LYS A 21 -14.60 10.48 22.26
CA LYS A 21 -13.42 11.35 22.34
C LYS A 21 -12.30 10.76 23.20
N ASN A 22 -12.64 10.26 24.39
CA ASN A 22 -11.67 9.69 25.35
C ASN A 22 -10.94 8.46 24.81
N ALA A 23 -11.54 7.73 23.86
CA ALA A 23 -10.93 6.54 23.28
C ALA A 23 -9.72 6.86 22.40
N TYR A 24 -9.72 8.01 21.70
CA TYR A 24 -8.72 8.32 20.70
C TYR A 24 -7.92 9.61 20.97
N GLU A 25 -8.30 10.45 21.90
CA GLU A 25 -7.68 11.78 22.11
C GLU A 25 -6.17 11.70 22.41
N LYS A 26 -5.73 10.66 23.10
CA LYS A 26 -4.33 10.42 23.47
C LYS A 26 -3.43 10.01 22.30
N TYR A 27 -4.01 9.56 21.19
CA TYR A 27 -3.20 9.08 20.06
C TYR A 27 -2.77 10.19 19.13
N ALA A 28 -1.59 10.02 18.53
CA ALA A 28 -1.07 10.92 17.54
C ALA A 28 -1.94 10.90 16.26
N LEU A 29 -2.04 12.04 15.59
CA LEU A 29 -2.82 12.15 14.35
C LEU A 29 -2.32 11.18 13.28
N THR A 30 -1.01 10.96 13.19
CA THR A 30 -0.40 10.00 12.24
C THR A 30 -0.84 8.56 12.49
N SER A 31 -1.00 8.15 13.74
CA SER A 31 -1.50 6.82 14.09
C SER A 31 -2.97 6.65 13.71
N LEU A 32 -3.79 7.68 13.99
CA LEU A 32 -5.21 7.70 13.57
C LEU A 32 -5.36 7.76 12.04
N THR A 33 -4.46 8.46 11.35
CA THR A 33 -4.42 8.47 9.87
C THR A 33 -4.07 7.08 9.33
N ALA A 34 -3.10 6.38 9.93
CA ALA A 34 -2.78 5.00 9.56
C ALA A 34 -3.96 4.05 9.76
N TYR A 35 -4.70 4.24 10.85
CA TYR A 35 -5.94 3.49 11.11
C TYR A 35 -6.99 3.74 10.01
N CYS A 36 -7.20 4.99 9.58
CA CYS A 36 -8.11 5.32 8.49
C CYS A 36 -7.67 4.67 7.16
N VAL A 37 -6.38 4.76 6.82
CA VAL A 37 -5.82 4.15 5.60
C VAL A 37 -6.00 2.64 5.61
N PHE A 38 -5.76 1.99 6.76
CA PHE A 38 -5.95 0.56 6.92
C PHE A 38 -7.39 0.16 6.58
N TRP A 39 -8.39 0.79 7.19
CA TRP A 39 -9.79 0.45 6.96
C TRP A 39 -10.29 0.80 5.55
N LEU A 40 -9.86 1.92 4.98
CA LEU A 40 -10.15 2.24 3.58
C LEU A 40 -9.65 1.15 2.63
N ASN A 41 -8.48 0.59 2.93
CA ASN A 41 -7.91 -0.51 2.15
C ASN A 41 -8.69 -1.82 2.34
N GLU A 42 -9.07 -2.16 3.59
CA GLU A 42 -9.91 -3.34 3.88
C GLU A 42 -11.29 -3.26 3.22
N TRP A 43 -11.85 -2.06 3.09
CA TRP A 43 -13.13 -1.84 2.39
C TRP A 43 -12.99 -1.72 0.87
N ASN A 44 -11.77 -1.90 0.35
CA ASN A 44 -11.43 -1.73 -1.06
C ASN A 44 -11.80 -0.34 -1.63
N LEU A 45 -11.74 0.67 -0.77
CA LEU A 45 -11.89 2.08 -1.14
C LEU A 45 -10.52 2.70 -1.41
N GLY A 46 -10.47 3.64 -2.34
CA GLY A 46 -9.22 4.35 -2.63
C GLY A 46 -8.73 5.13 -1.41
N THR A 47 -7.43 5.05 -1.13
CA THR A 47 -6.76 5.75 -0.01
C THR A 47 -6.32 7.16 -0.39
N THR A 48 -7.20 7.90 -1.09
CA THR A 48 -6.96 9.30 -1.45
C THR A 48 -7.05 10.21 -0.23
N LEU A 49 -6.49 11.42 -0.33
CA LEU A 49 -6.51 12.38 0.76
C LEU A 49 -7.93 12.73 1.20
N GLU A 50 -8.85 12.84 0.23
CA GLU A 50 -10.26 13.16 0.47
C GLU A 50 -10.96 12.02 1.23
N ASN A 51 -10.76 10.77 0.81
CA ASN A 51 -11.36 9.62 1.50
C ASN A 51 -10.82 9.48 2.93
N ILE A 52 -9.51 9.70 3.14
CA ILE A 52 -8.89 9.72 4.47
C ILE A 52 -9.49 10.85 5.30
N ALA A 53 -9.73 12.02 4.71
CA ALA A 53 -10.29 13.16 5.40
C ALA A 53 -11.73 12.90 5.85
N VAL A 54 -12.57 12.37 4.97
CA VAL A 54 -13.96 12.03 5.30
C VAL A 54 -14.00 10.94 6.37
N ALA A 55 -13.29 9.83 6.17
CA ALA A 55 -13.26 8.73 7.13
C ALA A 55 -12.71 9.18 8.50
N GLY A 56 -11.60 9.93 8.50
CA GLY A 56 -10.97 10.43 9.72
C GLY A 56 -11.85 11.43 10.48
N HIS A 57 -12.49 12.34 9.78
CA HIS A 57 -13.41 13.31 10.39
C HIS A 57 -14.68 12.63 10.96
N ARG A 58 -15.20 11.61 10.27
CA ARG A 58 -16.36 10.86 10.78
C ARG A 58 -16.02 10.04 12.00
N MET A 59 -14.89 9.31 12.00
CA MET A 59 -14.47 8.47 13.11
C MET A 59 -13.86 9.26 14.29
N PHE A 60 -13.09 10.32 14.01
CA PHE A 60 -12.30 11.08 14.99
C PHE A 60 -12.51 12.59 14.85
N PRO A 61 -13.74 13.09 14.99
CA PRO A 61 -14.09 14.47 14.63
C PRO A 61 -13.18 15.51 15.30
N VAL A 62 -12.85 15.37 16.60
CA VAL A 62 -12.02 16.35 17.31
C VAL A 62 -10.60 16.47 16.75
N LYS A 63 -10.03 15.39 16.21
CA LYS A 63 -8.65 15.37 15.68
C LYS A 63 -8.55 15.79 14.22
N PHE A 64 -9.61 15.58 13.45
CA PHE A 64 -9.61 15.78 12.01
C PHE A 64 -10.40 16.99 11.53
N CYS A 65 -11.05 17.76 12.45
CA CYS A 65 -11.81 18.96 12.09
C CYS A 65 -10.95 20.20 11.94
N MET A 66 -11.49 21.17 11.22
CA MET A 66 -11.01 22.56 11.24
C MET A 66 -11.29 23.20 12.60
N VAL A 67 -10.38 24.05 13.08
CA VAL A 67 -10.51 24.70 14.38
C VAL A 67 -11.73 25.61 14.44
N SER A 68 -11.92 26.46 13.42
CA SER A 68 -13.02 27.43 13.37
C SER A 68 -14.33 26.85 12.82
N TRP A 69 -14.27 25.70 12.17
CA TRP A 69 -15.40 25.05 11.50
C TRP A 69 -15.39 23.55 11.80
N PRO A 70 -15.74 23.11 13.02
CA PRO A 70 -15.59 21.71 13.43
C PRO A 70 -16.40 20.70 12.61
N GLN A 71 -17.43 21.15 11.91
CA GLN A 71 -18.24 20.32 11.01
C GLN A 71 -17.54 19.91 9.72
N PHE A 72 -16.36 20.48 9.42
CA PHE A 72 -15.59 20.19 8.21
C PHE A 72 -14.23 19.58 8.54
N PRO A 73 -13.73 18.63 7.70
CA PRO A 73 -12.39 18.08 7.84
C PRO A 73 -11.31 19.11 7.52
N ASP A 74 -10.20 19.08 8.26
CA ASP A 74 -9.01 19.89 8.00
C ASP A 74 -8.05 19.13 7.05
N LEU A 75 -8.21 19.35 5.76
CA LEU A 75 -7.37 18.73 4.72
C LEU A 75 -5.89 19.06 4.87
N ASN A 76 -5.53 20.27 5.30
CA ASN A 76 -4.12 20.65 5.46
C ASN A 76 -3.47 19.88 6.61
N ARG A 77 -4.18 19.74 7.72
CA ARG A 77 -3.72 18.97 8.88
C ARG A 77 -3.57 17.49 8.54
N ILE A 78 -4.51 16.95 7.78
CA ILE A 78 -4.50 15.56 7.32
C ILE A 78 -3.35 15.34 6.34
N ASN A 79 -3.16 16.22 5.38
CA ASN A 79 -2.04 16.15 4.44
C ASN A 79 -0.68 16.18 5.16
N ARG A 80 -0.51 17.04 6.16
CA ARG A 80 0.70 17.04 7.00
C ARG A 80 0.89 15.73 7.73
N SER A 81 -0.19 15.15 8.26
CA SER A 81 -0.15 13.84 8.90
C SER A 81 0.29 12.74 7.94
N VAL A 82 -0.28 12.71 6.73
CA VAL A 82 0.09 11.79 5.66
C VAL A 82 1.56 11.95 5.28
N LEU A 83 2.05 13.20 5.14
CA LEU A 83 3.47 13.45 4.86
C LEU A 83 4.39 12.93 5.96
N GLN A 84 3.98 13.03 7.23
CA GLN A 84 4.74 12.50 8.37
C GLN A 84 4.77 10.97 8.43
N MET A 85 3.90 10.26 7.71
CA MET A 85 3.92 8.80 7.62
C MET A 85 5.05 8.26 6.73
N ARG A 86 5.73 9.11 5.94
CA ARG A 86 6.83 8.72 5.04
C ARG A 86 7.98 8.04 5.80
N PRO A 87 8.81 7.20 5.09
CA PRO A 87 9.95 6.51 5.68
C PRO A 87 10.93 7.44 6.41
N LYS A 88 11.13 8.67 5.90
CA LYS A 88 12.03 9.68 6.50
C LYS A 88 11.59 10.13 7.90
N TYR A 89 10.31 9.99 8.24
CA TYR A 89 9.76 10.46 9.52
C TYR A 89 9.30 9.30 10.39
N ARG A 90 7.99 8.96 10.34
CA ARG A 90 7.39 7.91 11.17
C ARG A 90 7.47 6.51 10.56
N ASN A 91 7.83 6.41 9.29
CA ASN A 91 7.94 5.16 8.55
C ASN A 91 6.71 4.25 8.67
N LEU A 92 5.52 4.82 8.44
CA LEU A 92 4.25 4.10 8.46
C LEU A 92 3.69 3.81 7.06
N ALA A 93 4.19 4.51 6.03
CA ALA A 93 3.75 4.36 4.64
C ALA A 93 4.93 4.17 3.69
N THR A 94 4.74 3.36 2.64
CA THR A 94 5.77 3.08 1.62
C THR A 94 5.79 4.14 0.54
N SER A 95 4.63 4.60 0.09
CA SER A 95 4.51 5.57 -0.99
C SER A 95 3.33 6.50 -0.78
N LEU A 96 3.48 7.70 -1.30
CA LEU A 96 2.44 8.68 -1.48
C LEU A 96 2.40 8.98 -2.97
N SER A 97 1.41 8.50 -3.65
CA SER A 97 1.23 8.72 -5.09
C SER A 97 -0.15 9.32 -5.36
N ALA A 98 -0.40 9.74 -6.59
CA ALA A 98 -1.74 10.13 -7.03
C ALA A 98 -2.78 9.00 -6.85
N LYS A 99 -2.33 7.74 -6.69
CA LYS A 99 -3.19 6.58 -6.44
C LYS A 99 -3.59 6.41 -4.96
N GLY A 100 -3.00 7.18 -4.05
CA GLY A 100 -3.28 7.16 -2.61
C GLY A 100 -2.09 6.84 -1.72
N VAL A 101 -2.38 6.57 -0.46
CA VAL A 101 -1.43 6.25 0.61
C VAL A 101 -1.40 4.74 0.84
N PHE A 102 -0.21 4.14 0.84
CA PHE A 102 -0.03 2.71 1.07
C PHE A 102 0.79 2.48 2.35
N LEU A 103 0.19 1.78 3.32
CA LEU A 103 0.87 1.43 4.55
C LEU A 103 1.97 0.40 4.29
N ASN A 104 3.08 0.54 5.02
CA ASN A 104 4.07 -0.51 5.18
C ASN A 104 3.75 -1.39 6.39
N GLN A 105 4.59 -2.37 6.72
CA GLN A 105 4.38 -3.26 7.86
C GLN A 105 4.27 -2.52 9.19
N ASN A 106 5.03 -1.42 9.39
CA ASN A 106 4.93 -0.64 10.61
C ASN A 106 3.59 0.08 10.71
N GLY A 107 3.09 0.64 9.58
CA GLY A 107 1.77 1.26 9.53
C GLY A 107 0.64 0.27 9.79
N ILE A 108 0.75 -0.96 9.26
CA ILE A 108 -0.22 -2.03 9.52
C ILE A 108 -0.20 -2.43 11.00
N ARG A 109 0.99 -2.58 11.61
CA ARG A 109 1.11 -2.87 13.05
C ARG A 109 0.53 -1.76 13.93
N GLU A 110 0.80 -0.51 13.57
CA GLU A 110 0.27 0.66 14.28
C GLU A 110 -1.25 0.70 14.22
N ALA A 111 -1.83 0.50 13.03
CA ALA A 111 -3.28 0.39 12.85
C ALA A 111 -3.85 -0.80 13.63
N GLY A 112 -3.22 -1.98 13.56
CA GLY A 112 -3.62 -3.17 14.31
C GLY A 112 -3.61 -2.97 15.82
N SER A 113 -2.59 -2.28 16.35
CA SER A 113 -2.53 -1.89 17.77
C SER A 113 -3.68 -0.98 18.18
N LEU A 114 -4.08 -0.04 17.31
CA LEU A 114 -5.23 0.82 17.55
C LEU A 114 -6.54 0.04 17.50
N ILE A 115 -6.70 -0.87 16.54
CA ILE A 115 -7.91 -1.72 16.47
C ILE A 115 -8.11 -2.51 17.78
N GLN A 116 -7.03 -3.03 18.36
CA GLN A 116 -7.11 -3.74 19.65
C GLN A 116 -7.57 -2.84 20.81
N ARG A 117 -7.28 -1.54 20.76
CA ARG A 117 -7.54 -0.59 21.83
C ARG A 117 -8.85 0.17 21.69
N ILE A 118 -9.21 0.57 20.48
CA ILE A 118 -10.42 1.38 20.24
C ILE A 118 -11.51 0.62 19.47
N GLY A 119 -11.23 -0.59 18.99
CA GLY A 119 -12.17 -1.41 18.22
C GLY A 119 -12.16 -1.12 16.73
N ALA A 120 -13.05 -1.80 16.01
CA ALA A 120 -13.31 -1.59 14.60
C ALA A 120 -14.33 -0.45 14.39
N PRO A 121 -14.30 0.24 13.23
CA PRO A 121 -15.31 1.24 12.89
C PRO A 121 -16.71 0.60 12.76
N GLN A 122 -17.71 1.37 13.10
CA GLN A 122 -19.12 0.97 12.98
C GLN A 122 -19.82 1.89 11.98
N PHE A 123 -20.84 1.36 11.30
CA PHE A 123 -21.68 2.11 10.40
C PHE A 123 -23.08 2.23 10.96
N GLN A 124 -23.70 3.38 10.82
CA GLN A 124 -25.08 3.61 11.25
C GLN A 124 -26.03 2.61 10.59
N GLY A 125 -26.87 1.97 11.41
CA GLY A 125 -27.84 0.98 10.93
C GLY A 125 -27.30 -0.42 10.69
N GLU A 126 -26.06 -0.72 11.06
CA GLU A 126 -25.52 -2.08 11.06
C GLU A 126 -25.53 -2.65 12.48
N ASN A 127 -25.96 -3.92 12.60
CA ASN A 127 -25.74 -4.67 13.85
C ASN A 127 -24.22 -4.76 14.10
N LYS A 128 -23.80 -4.64 15.36
CA LYS A 128 -22.40 -4.79 15.76
C LYS A 128 -21.87 -6.12 15.23
N LEU A 129 -21.13 -6.08 14.12
CA LEU A 129 -20.43 -7.26 13.63
C LEU A 129 -19.25 -7.54 14.56
N PRO A 130 -19.01 -8.81 14.95
CA PRO A 130 -17.82 -9.17 15.70
C PRO A 130 -16.59 -8.81 14.84
N ILE A 131 -15.55 -8.32 15.52
CA ILE A 131 -14.24 -8.06 14.89
C ILE A 131 -13.82 -9.36 14.23
N PRO A 132 -13.48 -9.38 12.93
CA PRO A 132 -13.02 -10.60 12.28
C PRO A 132 -11.75 -11.10 13.00
N ALA A 133 -11.88 -12.17 13.78
CA ALA A 133 -10.76 -12.76 14.54
C ALA A 133 -9.65 -13.30 13.61
N GLU A 134 -9.96 -13.46 12.32
CA GLU A 134 -9.03 -14.00 11.33
C GLU A 134 -7.99 -12.99 10.84
N SER A 135 -8.31 -11.69 10.75
CA SER A 135 -7.31 -10.68 10.40
C SER A 135 -6.21 -10.55 11.46
N MET A 136 -6.50 -10.92 12.71
CA MET A 136 -5.53 -10.91 13.82
C MET A 136 -4.75 -12.22 13.99
N ARG A 137 -5.28 -13.36 13.53
CA ARG A 137 -4.57 -14.65 13.61
C ARG A 137 -3.53 -14.83 12.50
N ALA A 138 -3.67 -14.14 11.37
CA ALA A 138 -2.73 -14.23 10.27
C ALA A 138 -1.34 -13.65 10.59
N GLU A 139 -1.20 -12.82 11.63
CA GLU A 139 0.09 -12.15 11.93
C GLU A 139 0.97 -12.86 12.96
N ARG A 140 0.45 -13.80 13.77
CA ARG A 140 1.30 -14.54 14.73
C ARG A 140 2.13 -15.68 14.14
N GLY A 141 1.91 -16.03 12.86
CA GLY A 141 2.60 -17.13 12.19
C GLY A 141 3.32 -16.76 10.88
N ARG A 142 3.25 -15.52 10.44
CA ARG A 142 3.93 -15.06 9.22
C ARG A 142 5.10 -14.13 9.54
N SER A 143 6.15 -14.72 10.10
CA SER A 143 7.50 -14.26 9.81
C SER A 143 7.63 -14.10 8.29
N SER A 144 7.80 -12.82 7.87
CA SER A 144 8.36 -12.39 6.58
C SER A 144 8.13 -13.29 5.35
N ARG A 145 6.91 -13.73 5.08
CA ARG A 145 6.53 -14.08 3.71
C ARG A 145 5.97 -12.79 3.09
N ALA A 146 6.80 -12.14 2.28
CA ALA A 146 6.34 -11.22 1.27
C ALA A 146 5.05 -11.80 0.66
N ARG A 147 4.01 -10.96 0.48
CA ARG A 147 2.88 -11.34 -0.38
C ARG A 147 3.52 -11.91 -1.63
N SER A 148 3.38 -13.19 -1.86
CA SER A 148 3.78 -13.80 -3.12
C SER A 148 2.92 -13.12 -4.18
N VAL A 149 3.49 -12.15 -4.85
CA VAL A 149 2.88 -11.58 -6.06
C VAL A 149 2.68 -12.79 -6.94
N HIS A 150 1.46 -13.02 -7.40
CA HIS A 150 1.16 -14.21 -8.18
C HIS A 150 2.10 -14.23 -9.39
N PRO A 151 2.77 -15.33 -9.74
CA PRO A 151 3.74 -15.37 -10.85
C PRO A 151 3.20 -14.78 -12.15
N GLN A 152 1.90 -14.97 -12.42
CA GLN A 152 1.20 -14.38 -13.55
C GLN A 152 1.19 -12.85 -13.54
N ASP A 153 1.09 -12.22 -12.36
CA ASP A 153 1.09 -10.76 -12.25
C ASP A 153 2.46 -10.19 -12.54
N LEU A 154 3.53 -10.86 -12.09
CA LEU A 154 4.91 -10.48 -12.38
C LEU A 154 5.21 -10.59 -13.87
N VAL A 155 4.89 -11.72 -14.50
CA VAL A 155 5.08 -11.92 -15.94
C VAL A 155 4.25 -10.92 -16.76
N SER A 156 3.01 -10.64 -16.36
CA SER A 156 2.17 -9.61 -16.98
C SER A 156 2.78 -8.21 -16.85
N ALA A 157 3.39 -7.88 -15.70
CA ALA A 157 4.09 -6.61 -15.51
C ALA A 157 5.32 -6.49 -16.42
N VAL A 158 6.09 -7.57 -16.60
CA VAL A 158 7.21 -7.61 -17.55
C VAL A 158 6.71 -7.34 -18.99
N ARG A 159 5.68 -8.03 -19.44
CA ARG A 159 5.11 -7.86 -20.80
C ARG A 159 4.61 -6.43 -21.06
N LYS A 160 4.09 -5.76 -20.04
CA LYS A 160 3.61 -4.36 -20.13
C LYS A 160 4.73 -3.33 -19.97
N SER A 161 5.95 -3.75 -19.66
CA SER A 161 7.05 -2.82 -19.41
C SER A 161 7.58 -2.21 -20.73
N LYS A 162 8.05 -0.96 -20.62
CA LYS A 162 8.68 -0.28 -21.74
C LYS A 162 9.96 -1.00 -22.18
N LEU A 163 10.72 -1.57 -21.24
CA LEU A 163 11.94 -2.29 -21.52
C LEU A 163 11.68 -3.54 -22.38
N PHE A 164 10.64 -4.30 -22.07
CA PHE A 164 10.22 -5.45 -22.87
C PHE A 164 9.78 -5.04 -24.29
N SER A 165 9.05 -3.93 -24.41
CA SER A 165 8.65 -3.39 -25.71
C SER A 165 9.85 -2.94 -26.57
N ILE A 166 10.91 -2.41 -25.97
CA ILE A 166 12.17 -2.06 -26.65
C ILE A 166 12.88 -3.33 -27.14
N TYR A 167 12.98 -4.34 -26.27
CA TYR A 167 13.60 -5.63 -26.57
C TYR A 167 12.92 -6.33 -27.74
N THR A 168 11.58 -6.43 -27.73
CA THR A 168 10.81 -7.10 -28.80
C THR A 168 10.88 -6.38 -30.15
N LYS A 169 11.12 -5.06 -30.15
CA LYS A 169 11.33 -4.27 -31.36
C LYS A 169 12.74 -4.36 -31.93
N GLY A 170 13.68 -4.99 -31.22
CA GLY A 170 15.07 -5.07 -31.58
C GLY A 170 15.88 -3.77 -31.44
N ASP A 171 15.30 -2.74 -30.79
CA ASP A 171 15.93 -1.43 -30.55
C ASP A 171 16.77 -1.47 -29.26
N VAL A 172 17.79 -2.33 -29.26
CA VAL A 172 18.64 -2.59 -28.10
C VAL A 172 19.41 -1.34 -27.64
N ASP A 173 19.76 -0.46 -28.57
CA ASP A 173 20.50 0.78 -28.32
C ASP A 173 19.64 1.82 -27.59
N GLY A 174 18.32 1.76 -27.72
CA GLY A 174 17.37 2.62 -27.00
C GLY A 174 17.08 2.15 -25.57
N ALA A 175 17.67 1.06 -25.11
CA ALA A 175 17.44 0.53 -23.76
C ALA A 175 18.34 1.23 -22.72
N GLU A 176 17.73 2.04 -21.86
CA GLU A 176 18.41 2.77 -20.79
C GLU A 176 18.14 2.15 -19.41
N ALA A 177 19.02 2.40 -18.43
CA ALA A 177 18.88 1.93 -17.06
C ALA A 177 17.54 2.35 -16.40
N ILE A 178 17.00 3.52 -16.78
CA ILE A 178 15.71 4.00 -16.27
C ILE A 178 14.54 3.05 -16.63
N HIS A 179 14.62 2.36 -17.74
CA HIS A 179 13.60 1.38 -18.16
C HIS A 179 13.65 0.12 -17.27
N LEU A 180 14.87 -0.30 -16.85
CA LEU A 180 15.04 -1.39 -15.91
C LEU A 180 14.57 -0.98 -14.49
N ILE A 181 14.89 0.24 -14.08
CA ILE A 181 14.38 0.83 -12.81
C ILE A 181 12.86 0.76 -12.76
N GLY A 182 12.22 1.19 -13.85
CA GLY A 182 10.75 1.15 -13.98
C GLY A 182 10.19 -0.27 -13.93
N LEU A 183 10.87 -1.25 -14.53
CA LEU A 183 10.46 -2.67 -14.49
C LEU A 183 10.59 -3.26 -13.10
N LEU A 184 11.73 -3.04 -12.44
CA LEU A 184 12.00 -3.59 -11.11
C LEU A 184 11.22 -2.87 -10.00
N GLY A 185 10.66 -1.68 -10.28
CA GLY A 185 10.00 -0.85 -9.27
C GLY A 185 10.97 -0.38 -8.17
N VAL A 186 12.22 -0.12 -8.53
CA VAL A 186 13.29 0.35 -7.64
C VAL A 186 13.67 1.81 -7.96
N TYR A 187 14.54 2.39 -7.15
CA TYR A 187 15.09 3.73 -7.38
C TYR A 187 16.58 3.62 -7.72
N ASP A 188 17.15 4.68 -8.28
CA ASP A 188 18.56 4.71 -8.67
C ASP A 188 19.51 4.43 -7.48
N HIS A 189 19.16 4.92 -6.29
CA HIS A 189 19.91 4.72 -5.04
C HIS A 189 19.55 3.43 -4.27
N THR A 190 18.75 2.54 -4.84
CA THR A 190 18.43 1.25 -4.22
C THR A 190 19.69 0.37 -4.16
N PRO A 191 19.97 -0.29 -3.01
CA PRO A 191 21.13 -1.17 -2.89
C PRO A 191 21.13 -2.29 -3.96
N SER A 192 22.33 -2.67 -4.43
CA SER A 192 22.50 -3.71 -5.46
C SER A 192 21.90 -5.06 -5.05
N SER A 193 21.95 -5.40 -3.77
CA SER A 193 21.34 -6.62 -3.22
C SER A 193 19.82 -6.67 -3.44
N GLU A 194 19.16 -5.53 -3.30
CA GLU A 194 17.70 -5.44 -3.48
C GLU A 194 17.31 -5.42 -4.97
N LYS A 195 18.10 -4.74 -5.81
CA LYS A 195 17.93 -4.77 -7.28
C LYS A 195 18.02 -6.20 -7.81
N LYS A 196 19.06 -6.95 -7.38
CA LYS A 196 19.27 -8.37 -7.75
C LYS A 196 18.16 -9.27 -7.22
N ARG A 197 17.71 -9.05 -5.98
CA ARG A 197 16.60 -9.80 -5.40
C ARG A 197 15.32 -9.63 -6.21
N LYS A 198 15.00 -8.39 -6.60
CA LYS A 198 13.84 -8.10 -7.45
C LYS A 198 13.92 -8.78 -8.81
N LEU A 199 15.07 -8.71 -9.47
CA LEU A 199 15.27 -9.38 -10.75
C LEU A 199 15.10 -10.89 -10.62
N LYS A 200 15.60 -11.48 -9.53
CA LYS A 200 15.45 -12.90 -9.23
C LYS A 200 13.99 -13.29 -9.02
N GLU A 201 13.17 -12.46 -8.36
CA GLU A 201 11.73 -12.70 -8.21
C GLU A 201 11.02 -12.81 -9.57
N PHE A 202 11.36 -11.93 -10.54
CA PHE A 202 10.83 -12.02 -11.91
C PHE A 202 11.30 -13.28 -12.64
N LEU A 203 12.57 -13.65 -12.49
CA LEU A 203 13.12 -14.88 -13.09
C LEU A 203 12.46 -16.15 -12.52
N GLU A 204 12.22 -16.21 -11.23
CA GLU A 204 11.54 -17.33 -10.58
C GLU A 204 10.09 -17.45 -11.05
N ALA A 205 9.36 -16.32 -11.15
CA ALA A 205 8.00 -16.30 -11.67
C ALA A 205 7.92 -16.75 -13.14
N ALA A 206 8.86 -16.31 -13.99
CA ALA A 206 8.92 -16.73 -15.40
C ALA A 206 9.25 -18.24 -15.54
N ARG A 207 10.11 -18.78 -14.68
CA ARG A 207 10.41 -20.23 -14.63
C ARG A 207 9.21 -21.05 -14.21
N GLU A 208 8.47 -20.60 -13.20
CA GLU A 208 7.28 -21.28 -12.69
C GLU A 208 6.19 -21.38 -13.78
N LEU A 209 6.04 -20.33 -14.59
CA LEU A 209 5.10 -20.30 -15.71
C LEU A 209 5.66 -20.89 -17.01
N ASN A 210 6.94 -21.33 -17.02
CA ASN A 210 7.64 -21.86 -18.18
C ASN A 210 7.61 -20.91 -19.40
N ASP A 211 7.65 -19.58 -19.14
CA ASP A 211 7.60 -18.53 -20.15
C ASP A 211 9.00 -18.26 -20.73
N LYS A 212 9.35 -18.94 -21.82
CA LYS A 212 10.67 -18.88 -22.44
C LYS A 212 11.04 -17.48 -22.92
N GLU A 213 10.09 -16.78 -23.54
CA GLU A 213 10.30 -15.43 -24.06
C GLU A 213 10.71 -14.45 -22.96
N ILE A 214 10.01 -14.51 -21.80
CA ILE A 214 10.33 -13.66 -20.67
C ILE A 214 11.67 -14.07 -20.01
N LEU A 215 11.99 -15.35 -19.98
CA LEU A 215 13.29 -15.82 -19.47
C LEU A 215 14.45 -15.30 -20.31
N GLU A 216 14.36 -15.37 -21.64
CA GLU A 216 15.35 -14.84 -22.57
C GLU A 216 15.52 -13.33 -22.42
N PHE A 217 14.40 -12.61 -22.34
CA PHE A 217 14.40 -11.18 -22.08
C PHE A 217 15.07 -10.80 -20.75
N LEU A 218 14.72 -11.47 -19.66
CA LEU A 218 15.31 -11.18 -18.35
C LEU A 218 16.79 -11.55 -18.27
N ALA A 219 17.23 -12.60 -18.97
CA ALA A 219 18.64 -12.93 -19.11
C ALA A 219 19.40 -11.84 -19.87
N TRP A 220 18.86 -11.38 -21.00
CA TRP A 220 19.40 -10.25 -21.75
C TRP A 220 19.46 -8.98 -20.87
N ALA A 221 18.39 -8.63 -20.19
CA ALA A 221 18.34 -7.45 -19.32
C ALA A 221 19.38 -7.51 -18.19
N SER A 222 19.56 -8.71 -17.59
CA SER A 222 20.59 -8.94 -16.57
C SER A 222 22.01 -8.67 -17.11
N GLN A 223 22.31 -9.13 -18.32
CA GLN A 223 23.62 -8.94 -18.94
C GLN A 223 23.84 -7.50 -19.40
N GLN A 224 22.85 -6.90 -20.06
CA GLN A 224 22.92 -5.53 -20.57
C GLN A 224 23.10 -4.49 -19.44
N PHE A 225 22.43 -4.69 -18.30
CA PHE A 225 22.46 -3.76 -17.18
C PHE A 225 23.26 -4.26 -15.98
N GLN A 226 24.21 -5.18 -16.17
CA GLN A 226 25.02 -5.74 -15.10
C GLN A 226 25.70 -4.65 -14.25
N ARG A 227 26.34 -3.67 -14.90
CA ARG A 227 27.01 -2.55 -14.20
C ARG A 227 26.06 -1.73 -13.31
N TYR A 228 24.80 -1.62 -13.68
CA TYR A 228 23.78 -0.93 -12.88
C TYR A 228 23.30 -1.79 -11.73
N LEU A 229 23.16 -3.09 -11.94
CA LEU A 229 22.75 -4.05 -10.90
C LEU A 229 23.83 -4.27 -9.86
N ASP A 230 25.11 -4.04 -10.19
CA ASP A 230 26.26 -4.18 -9.29
C ASP A 230 26.54 -2.90 -8.47
N LYS A 231 25.97 -1.78 -8.86
CA LYS A 231 26.12 -0.46 -8.24
C LYS A 231 25.05 -0.22 -7.16
#